data_99cee20c3713511b8c989bf72245721c
#
_entry.id   99cee20c3713511b8c989bf72245721c
#
_cell.length_a   1.000
_cell.length_b   1.000
_cell.length_c   1.000
_cell.angle_alpha   90.00
_cell.angle_beta   90.00
_cell.angle_gamma   90.00
#
_symmetry.space_group_name_H-M   'P 1'
#
loop_
_entity.id
_entity.type
_entity.pdbx_description
1 polymer ?
#
loop_
_entity_poly.entity_id
_entity_poly.type
_entity_poly.pdbx_seq_one_letter_code
_entity_poly.pdbx_strand_id
1 'polypeptide(L)'
;MNEKIYTMQITTKAIVLTSIKYGESSLIVKMYTLSSGMRTYMLKGVLASKKGKLKAAYFQPLAQLEVVAVHRDKGTLEHLKEVRLSYHYQSLHTQIAKNALSFFLAEMIANSIHEEESNEALFNFIQASLQWLDSNNEHANFHLYFLLTLSKYLGFYPDVKNTDFPCFDLLEGEFVKVPSLNPILEGRELFYFKSLLGTNFDSLEGIKLGKNDRKNLLKNLVLYYELHLQGFKKPKTIAVLNEVFS
;
A
#
# COMPACT_ATOMS: atom_id res chain seq x y z
N MET A 1 27.34 25.08 -20.17
CA MET A 1 26.75 23.93 -20.91
C MET A 1 25.27 23.85 -20.56
N ASN A 2 24.37 24.20 -21.51
CA ASN A 2 22.92 24.06 -21.29
C ASN A 2 22.57 22.57 -21.40
N GLU A 3 22.37 21.88 -20.29
CA GLU A 3 21.76 20.56 -20.32
C GLU A 3 20.36 20.69 -20.93
N LYS A 4 20.16 20.04 -22.06
CA LYS A 4 18.83 19.89 -22.67
C LYS A 4 17.95 19.13 -21.68
N ILE A 5 16.98 19.83 -21.08
CA ILE A 5 15.96 19.21 -20.25
C ILE A 5 15.10 18.34 -21.16
N TYR A 6 15.30 17.04 -21.11
CA TYR A 6 14.41 16.09 -21.78
C TYR A 6 13.09 16.08 -21.00
N THR A 7 12.06 16.63 -21.63
CA THR A 7 10.69 16.61 -21.12
C THR A 7 9.95 15.50 -21.85
N MET A 8 9.59 14.44 -21.15
CA MET A 8 8.87 13.31 -21.75
C MET A 8 7.42 13.34 -21.30
N GLN A 9 6.49 13.40 -22.25
CA GLN A 9 5.08 13.18 -21.98
C GLN A 9 4.77 11.69 -22.02
N ILE A 10 4.17 11.18 -20.94
CA ILE A 10 3.79 9.78 -20.84
C ILE A 10 2.32 9.65 -20.46
N THR A 11 1.68 8.57 -20.92
CA THR A 11 0.37 8.13 -20.45
C THR A 11 0.57 6.85 -19.67
N THR A 12 0.12 6.83 -18.41
CA THR A 12 0.30 5.69 -17.51
C THR A 12 -0.86 5.51 -16.54
N LYS A 13 -1.06 4.28 -16.07
CA LYS A 13 -1.90 4.03 -14.90
C LYS A 13 -1.17 4.46 -13.64
N ALA A 14 -1.94 4.93 -12.67
CA ALA A 14 -1.42 5.39 -11.39
C ALA A 14 -2.38 5.06 -10.23
N ILE A 15 -1.83 4.82 -9.05
CA ILE A 15 -2.57 4.63 -7.81
C ILE A 15 -2.18 5.76 -6.85
N VAL A 16 -3.16 6.51 -6.37
CA VAL A 16 -2.94 7.64 -5.45
C VAL A 16 -2.58 7.11 -4.07
N LEU A 17 -1.48 7.59 -3.49
CA LEU A 17 -1.05 7.20 -2.15
C LEU A 17 -1.26 8.31 -1.13
N THR A 18 -0.81 9.53 -1.44
CA THR A 18 -1.02 10.68 -0.56
C THR A 18 -1.46 11.89 -1.37
N SER A 19 -2.28 12.73 -0.74
CA SER A 19 -2.74 13.99 -1.31
C SER A 19 -2.71 15.05 -0.20
N ILE A 20 -1.80 16.02 -0.32
CA ILE A 20 -1.53 17.01 0.71
C ILE A 20 -1.83 18.39 0.16
N LYS A 21 -2.60 19.18 0.89
CA LYS A 21 -2.87 20.58 0.53
C LYS A 21 -1.57 21.38 0.56
N TYR A 22 -1.34 22.15 -0.51
CA TYR A 22 -0.20 23.03 -0.64
C TYR A 22 -0.68 24.45 -1.00
N GLY A 23 -0.41 25.39 -0.11
CA GLY A 23 -0.97 26.73 -0.21
C GLY A 23 -2.51 26.72 -0.15
N GLU A 24 -3.15 27.69 -0.79
CA GLU A 24 -4.62 27.85 -0.72
C GLU A 24 -5.39 26.91 -1.66
N SER A 25 -4.85 26.66 -2.86
CA SER A 25 -5.61 26.03 -3.95
C SER A 25 -4.95 24.83 -4.62
N SER A 26 -3.75 24.44 -4.18
CA SER A 26 -2.98 23.37 -4.83
C SER A 26 -2.93 22.10 -3.99
N LEU A 27 -2.62 20.97 -4.63
CA LEU A 27 -2.30 19.69 -3.99
C LEU A 27 -0.91 19.22 -4.41
N ILE A 28 -0.18 18.59 -3.49
CA ILE A 28 0.95 17.71 -3.78
C ILE A 28 0.44 16.29 -3.64
N VAL A 29 0.56 15.50 -4.71
CA VAL A 29 0.02 14.15 -4.77
C VAL A 29 1.14 13.17 -5.08
N LYS A 30 1.36 12.19 -4.18
CA LYS A 30 2.28 11.07 -4.40
C LYS A 30 1.49 9.89 -4.97
N MET A 31 1.97 9.32 -6.06
CA MET A 31 1.33 8.20 -6.75
C MET A 31 2.34 7.10 -7.05
N TYR A 32 1.88 5.86 -7.03
CA TYR A 32 2.59 4.74 -7.61
C TYR A 32 2.11 4.55 -9.05
N THR A 33 3.03 4.67 -10.02
CA THR A 33 2.71 4.62 -11.45
C THR A 33 3.23 3.34 -12.08
N LEU A 34 2.48 2.80 -13.05
CA LEU A 34 2.84 1.58 -13.76
C LEU A 34 4.16 1.73 -14.51
N SER A 35 4.38 2.85 -15.19
CA SER A 35 5.54 3.04 -16.09
C SER A 35 6.79 3.60 -15.41
N SER A 36 6.65 4.20 -14.22
CA SER A 36 7.73 5.01 -13.64
C SER A 36 7.84 4.91 -12.11
N GLY A 37 7.21 3.89 -11.50
CA GLY A 37 7.25 3.70 -10.04
C GLY A 37 6.67 4.87 -9.27
N MET A 38 7.33 5.27 -8.18
CA MET A 38 6.90 6.38 -7.33
C MET A 38 7.14 7.72 -7.99
N ARG A 39 6.07 8.54 -8.08
CA ARG A 39 6.15 9.92 -8.60
C ARG A 39 5.33 10.87 -7.73
N THR A 40 5.80 12.12 -7.67
CA THR A 40 5.12 13.18 -6.93
C THR A 40 4.76 14.32 -7.87
N TYR A 41 3.50 14.71 -7.83
CA TYR A 41 2.93 15.70 -8.76
C TYR A 41 2.42 16.92 -8.01
N MET A 42 2.70 18.11 -8.59
CA MET A 42 2.11 19.37 -8.16
C MET A 42 0.87 19.69 -9.00
N LEU A 43 -0.28 19.79 -8.36
CA LEU A 43 -1.57 20.11 -8.99
C LEU A 43 -1.98 21.53 -8.61
N LYS A 44 -1.58 22.51 -9.44
CA LYS A 44 -1.84 23.92 -9.17
C LYS A 44 -3.32 24.27 -9.39
N GLY A 45 -3.91 24.99 -8.43
CA GLY A 45 -5.26 25.54 -8.54
C GLY A 45 -6.40 24.51 -8.51
N VAL A 46 -6.12 23.22 -8.24
CA VAL A 46 -7.13 22.14 -8.32
C VAL A 46 -8.24 22.29 -7.29
N LEU A 47 -7.98 22.90 -6.14
CA LEU A 47 -8.96 23.13 -5.08
C LEU A 47 -9.89 24.33 -5.37
N ALA A 48 -9.42 25.29 -6.15
CA ALA A 48 -10.21 26.47 -6.53
C ALA A 48 -11.07 26.25 -7.77
N SER A 49 -10.71 25.30 -8.64
CA SER A 49 -11.37 25.07 -9.92
C SER A 49 -12.54 24.11 -9.81
N LYS A 50 -13.79 24.61 -9.96
CA LYS A 50 -14.97 23.76 -10.04
C LYS A 50 -15.17 23.11 -11.43
N LYS A 51 -14.58 23.67 -12.49
CA LYS A 51 -14.77 23.27 -13.90
C LYS A 51 -13.49 22.76 -14.59
N GLY A 52 -12.38 22.61 -13.85
CA GLY A 52 -11.09 22.15 -14.40
C GLY A 52 -11.12 20.68 -14.83
N LYS A 53 -10.22 20.30 -15.76
CA LYS A 53 -9.98 18.90 -16.15
C LYS A 53 -9.51 18.03 -14.97
N LEU A 54 -8.83 18.61 -13.98
CA LEU A 54 -8.37 17.97 -12.75
C LEU A 54 -9.36 18.27 -11.63
N LYS A 55 -10.01 17.26 -11.08
CA LYS A 55 -10.93 17.38 -9.94
C LYS A 55 -10.26 16.83 -8.68
N ALA A 56 -10.27 17.60 -7.58
CA ALA A 56 -9.69 17.17 -6.31
C ALA A 56 -10.23 15.82 -5.82
N ALA A 57 -11.49 15.51 -6.11
CA ALA A 57 -12.14 14.24 -5.76
C ALA A 57 -11.47 12.99 -6.39
N TYR A 58 -10.70 13.14 -7.46
CA TYR A 58 -9.97 12.03 -8.07
C TYR A 58 -8.75 11.60 -7.25
N PHE A 59 -8.26 12.47 -6.35
CA PHE A 59 -7.00 12.24 -5.61
C PHE A 59 -7.25 11.75 -4.19
N GLN A 60 -8.29 10.91 -4.02
CA GLN A 60 -8.52 10.17 -2.77
C GLN A 60 -7.50 9.03 -2.63
N PRO A 61 -7.14 8.60 -1.40
CA PRO A 61 -6.24 7.48 -1.19
C PRO A 61 -6.70 6.24 -1.96
N LEU A 62 -5.75 5.60 -2.63
CA LEU A 62 -5.90 4.40 -3.47
C LEU A 62 -6.79 4.57 -4.71
N ALA A 63 -7.22 5.79 -5.06
CA ALA A 63 -7.91 6.01 -6.34
C ALA A 63 -7.03 5.51 -7.50
N GLN A 64 -7.64 4.74 -8.41
CA GLN A 64 -6.98 4.21 -9.60
C GLN A 64 -7.26 5.15 -10.78
N LEU A 65 -6.19 5.67 -11.34
CA LEU A 65 -6.22 6.71 -12.36
C LEU A 65 -5.50 6.26 -13.63
N GLU A 66 -5.89 6.83 -14.75
CA GLU A 66 -5.04 6.96 -15.92
C GLU A 66 -4.65 8.45 -16.04
N VAL A 67 -3.36 8.70 -16.17
CA VAL A 67 -2.80 10.05 -16.15
C VAL A 67 -1.95 10.31 -17.39
N VAL A 68 -2.04 11.55 -17.91
CA VAL A 68 -1.06 12.08 -18.86
C VAL A 68 -0.15 13.01 -18.07
N ALA A 69 1.10 12.62 -17.92
CA ALA A 69 2.10 13.32 -17.12
C ALA A 69 3.26 13.85 -17.96
N VAL A 70 3.95 14.85 -17.43
CA VAL A 70 5.20 15.37 -18.01
C VAL A 70 6.30 15.15 -16.98
N HIS A 71 7.20 14.21 -17.27
CA HIS A 71 8.37 13.90 -16.45
C HIS A 71 9.60 14.67 -16.93
N ARG A 72 10.39 15.15 -15.98
CA ARG A 72 11.61 15.95 -16.23
C ARG A 72 12.87 15.29 -15.69
N ASP A 73 12.74 14.16 -15.01
CA ASP A 73 13.83 13.37 -14.38
C ASP A 73 14.83 14.18 -13.54
N LYS A 74 14.36 15.22 -12.87
CA LYS A 74 15.18 16.10 -12.02
C LYS A 74 14.96 15.90 -10.53
N GLY A 75 14.29 14.84 -10.10
CA GLY A 75 13.92 14.61 -8.70
C GLY A 75 12.99 15.71 -8.13
N THR A 76 12.32 16.49 -9.01
CA THR A 76 11.43 17.59 -8.66
C THR A 76 9.97 17.18 -8.82
N LEU A 77 9.07 18.04 -8.30
CA LEU A 77 7.62 17.85 -8.48
C LEU A 77 7.25 17.87 -9.96
N GLU A 78 6.61 16.82 -10.42
CA GLU A 78 6.16 16.65 -11.79
C GLU A 78 4.77 17.27 -12.04
N HIS A 79 4.31 17.31 -13.28
CA HIS A 79 3.04 17.92 -13.65
C HIS A 79 2.10 16.94 -14.35
N LEU A 80 0.82 16.97 -13.99
CA LEU A 80 -0.24 16.27 -14.70
C LEU A 80 -0.91 17.21 -15.70
N LYS A 81 -1.12 16.71 -16.92
CA LYS A 81 -1.91 17.39 -17.96
C LYS A 81 -3.36 16.96 -17.94
N GLU A 82 -3.59 15.63 -17.82
CA GLU A 82 -4.90 15.03 -17.85
C GLU A 82 -4.99 13.88 -16.84
N VAL A 83 -6.19 13.68 -16.30
CA VAL A 83 -6.49 12.62 -15.34
C VAL A 83 -7.89 12.10 -15.62
N ARG A 84 -8.05 10.79 -15.62
CA ARG A 84 -9.33 10.11 -15.60
C ARG A 84 -9.32 8.94 -14.63
N LEU A 85 -10.47 8.60 -14.06
CA LEU A 85 -10.59 7.37 -13.27
C LEU A 85 -10.43 6.17 -14.20
N SER A 86 -9.53 5.24 -13.86
CA SER A 86 -9.37 3.96 -14.55
C SER A 86 -10.23 2.87 -13.92
N TYR A 87 -10.67 3.06 -12.67
CA TYR A 87 -11.60 2.19 -11.97
C TYR A 87 -12.52 2.99 -11.05
N HIS A 88 -13.80 2.65 -11.03
CA HIS A 88 -14.81 3.30 -10.20
C HIS A 88 -15.18 2.38 -9.05
N TYR A 89 -14.64 2.70 -7.85
CA TYR A 89 -14.96 1.95 -6.64
C TYR A 89 -16.43 2.08 -6.25
N GLN A 90 -17.05 0.96 -5.90
CA GLN A 90 -18.44 0.90 -5.45
C GLN A 90 -18.54 1.02 -3.92
N SER A 91 -17.55 0.49 -3.19
CA SER A 91 -17.61 0.37 -1.74
C SER A 91 -16.37 0.89 -1.01
N LEU A 92 -15.19 0.90 -1.66
CA LEU A 92 -13.91 1.20 -1.01
C LEU A 92 -13.90 2.55 -0.29
N HIS A 93 -14.48 3.58 -0.89
CA HIS A 93 -14.51 4.93 -0.33
C HIS A 93 -15.80 5.27 0.44
N THR A 94 -16.82 4.41 0.40
CA THR A 94 -18.14 4.65 0.98
C THR A 94 -18.42 3.84 2.24
N GLN A 95 -17.87 2.63 2.34
CA GLN A 95 -17.98 1.81 3.54
C GLN A 95 -16.90 2.18 4.56
N ILE A 96 -17.28 2.46 5.80
CA ILE A 96 -16.38 2.96 6.86
C ILE A 96 -15.15 2.07 7.04
N ALA A 97 -15.34 0.75 7.15
CA ALA A 97 -14.24 -0.19 7.36
C ALA A 97 -13.27 -0.23 6.17
N LYS A 98 -13.79 -0.28 4.95
CA LYS A 98 -12.97 -0.26 3.73
C LYS A 98 -12.26 1.07 3.52
N ASN A 99 -12.91 2.17 3.88
CA ASN A 99 -12.29 3.49 3.83
C ASN A 99 -11.13 3.60 4.83
N ALA A 100 -11.30 3.13 6.07
CA ALA A 100 -10.20 3.06 7.03
C ALA A 100 -9.03 2.20 6.52
N LEU A 101 -9.33 1.04 5.90
CA LEU A 101 -8.34 0.21 5.22
C LEU A 101 -7.63 0.98 4.10
N SER A 102 -8.35 1.77 3.30
CA SER A 102 -7.74 2.51 2.19
C SER A 102 -6.70 3.53 2.66
N PHE A 103 -6.95 4.25 3.74
CA PHE A 103 -5.97 5.17 4.34
C PHE A 103 -4.74 4.42 4.87
N PHE A 104 -4.98 3.33 5.59
CA PHE A 104 -3.90 2.51 6.16
C PHE A 104 -3.01 1.91 5.06
N LEU A 105 -3.60 1.27 4.06
CA LEU A 105 -2.85 0.64 2.97
C LEU A 105 -2.11 1.67 2.10
N ALA A 106 -2.72 2.82 1.83
CA ALA A 106 -2.06 3.90 1.10
C ALA A 106 -0.80 4.39 1.84
N GLU A 107 -0.88 4.55 3.17
CA GLU A 107 0.27 4.94 3.99
C GLU A 107 1.32 3.82 4.04
N MET A 108 0.91 2.55 4.20
CA MET A 108 1.83 1.40 4.15
C MET A 108 2.60 1.35 2.83
N ILE A 109 1.91 1.43 1.69
CA ILE A 109 2.53 1.42 0.36
C ILE A 109 3.48 2.62 0.20
N ALA A 110 3.05 3.83 0.60
CA ALA A 110 3.86 5.05 0.48
C ALA A 110 5.13 5.03 1.33
N ASN A 111 5.10 4.30 2.47
CA ASN A 111 6.25 4.17 3.38
C ASN A 111 7.15 2.98 3.03
N SER A 112 6.69 2.05 2.19
CA SER A 112 7.42 0.82 1.83
C SER A 112 8.06 0.88 0.45
N ILE A 113 7.53 1.69 -0.48
CA ILE A 113 8.01 1.77 -1.87
C ILE A 113 8.63 3.15 -2.08
N HIS A 114 9.88 3.18 -2.52
CA HIS A 114 10.62 4.41 -2.79
C HIS A 114 11.17 4.47 -4.22
N GLU A 115 11.20 3.32 -4.90
CA GLU A 115 11.79 3.17 -6.22
C GLU A 115 11.02 3.97 -7.27
N GLU A 116 11.76 4.71 -8.09
CA GLU A 116 11.27 5.48 -9.22
C GLU A 116 11.32 4.68 -10.53
N GLU A 117 11.44 3.36 -10.42
CA GLU A 117 11.48 2.43 -11.54
C GLU A 117 10.16 1.68 -11.68
N SER A 118 9.86 1.26 -12.91
CA SER A 118 8.69 0.45 -13.21
C SER A 118 8.80 -0.95 -12.59
N ASN A 119 7.75 -1.36 -11.87
CA ASN A 119 7.55 -2.73 -11.43
C ASN A 119 6.10 -3.14 -11.73
N GLU A 120 5.91 -3.69 -12.92
CA GLU A 120 4.57 -4.06 -13.41
C GLU A 120 3.90 -5.13 -12.54
N ALA A 121 4.66 -6.11 -12.08
CA ALA A 121 4.12 -7.18 -11.23
C ALA A 121 3.57 -6.63 -9.90
N LEU A 122 4.32 -5.73 -9.25
CA LEU A 122 3.90 -5.06 -8.02
C LEU A 122 2.69 -4.15 -8.27
N PHE A 123 2.70 -3.38 -9.35
CA PHE A 123 1.57 -2.50 -9.70
C PHE A 123 0.28 -3.31 -9.91
N ASN A 124 0.35 -4.39 -10.70
CA ASN A 124 -0.79 -5.25 -10.99
C ASN A 124 -1.29 -5.97 -9.74
N PHE A 125 -0.39 -6.40 -8.84
CA PHE A 125 -0.78 -6.96 -7.55
C PHE A 125 -1.59 -5.95 -6.72
N ILE A 126 -1.08 -4.72 -6.55
CA ILE A 126 -1.77 -3.68 -5.78
C ILE A 126 -3.13 -3.38 -6.42
N GLN A 127 -3.16 -3.15 -7.74
CA GLN A 127 -4.39 -2.86 -8.48
C GLN A 127 -5.46 -3.94 -8.30
N ALA A 128 -5.10 -5.20 -8.52
CA ALA A 128 -6.02 -6.34 -8.39
C ALA A 128 -6.51 -6.52 -6.95
N SER A 129 -5.61 -6.37 -5.97
CA SER A 129 -5.96 -6.45 -4.54
C SER A 129 -7.01 -5.42 -4.14
N LEU A 130 -6.88 -4.17 -4.61
CA LEU A 130 -7.82 -3.11 -4.31
C LEU A 130 -9.18 -3.33 -4.98
N GLN A 131 -9.21 -3.88 -6.19
CA GLN A 131 -10.45 -4.25 -6.89
C GLN A 131 -11.14 -5.41 -6.19
N TRP A 132 -10.38 -6.40 -5.71
CA TRP A 132 -10.92 -7.48 -4.89
C TRP A 132 -11.53 -6.95 -3.59
N LEU A 133 -10.82 -6.06 -2.86
CA LEU A 133 -11.33 -5.43 -1.64
C LEU A 133 -12.62 -4.66 -1.88
N ASP A 134 -12.73 -3.95 -3.00
CA ASP A 134 -13.94 -3.22 -3.38
C ASP A 134 -15.13 -4.16 -3.59
N SER A 135 -14.92 -5.27 -4.28
CA SER A 135 -15.97 -6.19 -4.71
C SER A 135 -16.41 -7.18 -3.63
N ASN A 136 -15.62 -7.38 -2.57
CA ASN A 136 -15.88 -8.40 -1.55
C ASN A 136 -16.30 -7.80 -0.22
N ASN A 137 -17.25 -8.44 0.47
CA ASN A 137 -17.72 -8.00 1.79
C ASN A 137 -16.87 -8.57 2.93
N GLU A 138 -16.27 -9.74 2.75
CA GLU A 138 -15.42 -10.43 3.74
C GLU A 138 -13.98 -9.91 3.70
N HIS A 139 -13.79 -8.72 4.28
CA HIS A 139 -12.52 -7.98 4.20
C HIS A 139 -11.74 -7.92 5.52
N ALA A 140 -12.22 -8.56 6.58
CA ALA A 140 -11.64 -8.40 7.92
C ALA A 140 -10.15 -8.74 8.02
N ASN A 141 -9.67 -9.76 7.28
CA ASN A 141 -8.27 -10.20 7.28
C ASN A 141 -7.48 -9.72 6.06
N PHE A 142 -8.12 -8.95 5.17
CA PHE A 142 -7.53 -8.51 3.90
C PHE A 142 -6.18 -7.82 4.09
N HIS A 143 -6.09 -6.88 5.01
CA HIS A 143 -4.87 -6.10 5.24
C HIS A 143 -3.69 -6.94 5.71
N LEU A 144 -3.92 -7.98 6.49
CA LEU A 144 -2.86 -8.89 6.95
C LEU A 144 -2.28 -9.68 5.77
N TYR A 145 -3.15 -10.28 4.97
CA TYR A 145 -2.74 -11.01 3.77
C TYR A 145 -2.08 -10.09 2.74
N PHE A 146 -2.65 -8.89 2.53
CA PHE A 146 -2.09 -7.90 1.61
C PHE A 146 -0.65 -7.53 2.00
N LEU A 147 -0.39 -7.21 3.28
CA LEU A 147 0.95 -6.87 3.76
C LEU A 147 1.92 -8.04 3.59
N LEU A 148 1.49 -9.24 3.97
CA LEU A 148 2.32 -10.43 3.83
C LEU A 148 2.68 -10.68 2.36
N THR A 149 1.71 -10.55 1.44
CA THR A 149 1.98 -10.72 0.01
C THR A 149 2.80 -9.57 -0.57
N LEU A 150 2.58 -8.33 -0.11
CA LEU A 150 3.37 -7.17 -0.52
C LEU A 150 4.85 -7.35 -0.19
N SER A 151 5.20 -7.94 0.98
CA SER A 151 6.59 -8.23 1.33
C SER A 151 7.31 -9.13 0.33
N LYS A 152 6.59 -9.98 -0.41
CA LYS A 152 7.14 -10.80 -1.50
C LYS A 152 7.66 -9.94 -2.65
N TYR A 153 6.91 -8.92 -3.03
CA TYR A 153 7.31 -7.99 -4.10
C TYR A 153 8.42 -7.04 -3.67
N LEU A 154 8.58 -6.85 -2.36
CA LEU A 154 9.61 -6.00 -1.76
C LEU A 154 10.88 -6.79 -1.36
N GLY A 155 10.90 -8.12 -1.59
CA GLY A 155 12.09 -8.95 -1.44
C GLY A 155 12.38 -9.48 -0.04
N PHE A 156 11.42 -9.37 0.90
CA PHE A 156 11.56 -9.89 2.28
C PHE A 156 10.38 -10.78 2.71
N TYR A 157 9.83 -11.57 1.77
CA TYR A 157 8.81 -12.56 2.12
C TYR A 157 9.37 -13.61 3.07
N PRO A 158 8.61 -14.05 4.08
CA PRO A 158 9.05 -15.10 5.00
C PRO A 158 9.55 -16.35 4.28
N ASP A 159 10.68 -16.91 4.75
CA ASP A 159 11.13 -18.21 4.26
C ASP A 159 10.16 -19.30 4.75
N VAL A 160 9.52 -19.96 3.80
CA VAL A 160 8.53 -21.01 4.09
C VAL A 160 9.11 -22.39 4.29
N LYS A 161 10.45 -22.49 4.40
CA LYS A 161 11.08 -23.73 4.85
C LYS A 161 10.80 -23.95 6.34
N ASN A 162 10.84 -25.21 6.77
CA ASN A 162 10.73 -25.59 8.18
C ASN A 162 9.49 -25.01 8.90
N THR A 163 8.36 -24.91 8.23
CA THR A 163 7.12 -24.38 8.81
C THR A 163 6.58 -25.20 9.98
N ASP A 164 7.08 -26.42 10.21
CA ASP A 164 6.81 -27.26 11.37
C ASP A 164 7.48 -26.77 12.67
N PHE A 165 8.48 -25.88 12.59
CA PHE A 165 9.16 -25.37 13.77
C PHE A 165 8.25 -24.47 14.62
N PRO A 166 8.50 -24.43 15.95
CA PRO A 166 7.57 -23.83 16.92
C PRO A 166 7.63 -22.30 16.98
N CYS A 167 8.63 -21.68 16.37
CA CYS A 167 8.81 -20.23 16.39
C CYS A 167 9.15 -19.69 15.01
N PHE A 168 8.80 -18.41 14.76
CA PHE A 168 9.24 -17.65 13.59
C PHE A 168 10.00 -16.42 14.07
N ASP A 169 11.24 -16.28 13.63
CA ASP A 169 12.11 -15.13 13.94
C ASP A 169 11.77 -13.99 12.98
N LEU A 170 11.28 -12.86 13.54
CA LEU A 170 10.86 -11.72 12.73
C LEU A 170 12.06 -10.95 12.14
N LEU A 171 13.24 -11.01 12.74
CA LEU A 171 14.42 -10.33 12.21
C LEU A 171 15.06 -11.11 11.07
N GLU A 172 15.19 -12.43 11.24
CA GLU A 172 15.81 -13.30 10.22
C GLU A 172 14.79 -13.69 9.12
N GLY A 173 13.48 -13.58 9.38
CA GLY A 173 12.43 -13.93 8.41
C GLY A 173 12.26 -15.43 8.19
N GLU A 174 12.63 -16.27 9.18
CA GLU A 174 12.62 -17.73 9.05
C GLU A 174 12.01 -18.43 10.28
N PHE A 175 11.61 -19.70 10.08
CA PHE A 175 11.16 -20.57 11.18
C PHE A 175 12.35 -21.18 11.91
N VAL A 176 12.34 -21.15 13.26
CA VAL A 176 13.42 -21.61 14.12
C VAL A 176 12.96 -22.62 15.16
N LYS A 177 13.84 -23.58 15.50
CA LYS A 177 13.55 -24.60 16.52
C LYS A 177 13.61 -24.07 17.94
N VAL A 178 14.52 -23.10 18.18
CA VAL A 178 14.78 -22.53 19.49
C VAL A 178 14.61 -21.02 19.38
N PRO A 179 13.85 -20.40 20.29
CA PRO A 179 13.72 -18.95 20.32
C PRO A 179 15.08 -18.24 20.40
N SER A 180 15.27 -17.23 19.58
CA SER A 180 16.40 -16.31 19.65
C SER A 180 16.09 -15.16 20.62
N LEU A 181 17.02 -14.21 20.76
CA LEU A 181 16.76 -12.94 21.46
C LEU A 181 16.02 -11.92 20.61
N ASN A 182 15.77 -12.22 19.34
CA ASN A 182 15.02 -11.40 18.41
C ASN A 182 13.50 -11.43 18.73
N PRO A 183 12.71 -10.49 18.20
CA PRO A 183 11.26 -10.62 18.22
C PRO A 183 10.81 -11.89 17.49
N ILE A 184 10.00 -12.72 18.15
CA ILE A 184 9.51 -13.99 17.61
C ILE A 184 7.98 -14.06 17.59
N LEU A 185 7.44 -14.87 16.67
CA LEU A 185 6.08 -15.36 16.73
C LEU A 185 6.08 -16.79 17.25
N GLU A 186 5.20 -17.07 18.20
CA GLU A 186 5.00 -18.41 18.75
C GLU A 186 3.52 -18.70 19.08
N GLY A 187 3.18 -19.91 19.39
CA GLY A 187 1.86 -20.32 19.83
C GLY A 187 0.76 -19.88 18.87
N ARG A 188 -0.24 -19.15 19.40
CA ARG A 188 -1.44 -18.74 18.65
C ARG A 188 -1.16 -17.74 17.52
N GLU A 189 -0.24 -16.82 17.74
CA GLU A 189 0.16 -15.83 16.72
C GLU A 189 0.85 -16.51 15.54
N LEU A 190 1.74 -17.45 15.82
CA LEU A 190 2.40 -18.26 14.81
C LEU A 190 1.40 -19.12 14.01
N PHE A 191 0.41 -19.69 14.68
CA PHE A 191 -0.64 -20.48 14.01
C PHE A 191 -1.37 -19.65 12.94
N TYR A 192 -1.82 -18.44 13.29
CA TYR A 192 -2.51 -17.55 12.35
C TYR A 192 -1.57 -17.02 11.26
N PHE A 193 -0.32 -16.72 11.61
CA PHE A 193 0.69 -16.32 10.63
C PHE A 193 0.90 -17.40 9.57
N LYS A 194 1.07 -18.66 9.98
CA LYS A 194 1.18 -19.83 9.08
C LYS A 194 -0.07 -19.99 8.20
N SER A 195 -1.26 -19.76 8.76
CA SER A 195 -2.50 -19.84 8.01
C SER A 195 -2.57 -18.79 6.88
N LEU A 196 -2.00 -17.60 7.10
CA LEU A 196 -1.93 -16.55 6.07
C LEU A 196 -0.88 -16.86 4.99
N LEU A 197 0.24 -17.51 5.34
CA LEU A 197 1.30 -17.88 4.38
C LEU A 197 0.80 -18.86 3.30
N GLY A 198 -0.11 -19.75 3.65
CA GLY A 198 -0.64 -20.77 2.74
C GLY A 198 -1.93 -20.39 2.02
N THR A 199 -2.41 -19.13 2.15
CA THR A 199 -3.72 -18.72 1.66
C THR A 199 -3.67 -17.88 0.39
N ASN A 200 -4.83 -17.58 -0.16
CA ASN A 200 -5.07 -16.62 -1.23
C ASN A 200 -6.30 -15.75 -0.89
N PHE A 201 -6.63 -14.78 -1.72
CA PHE A 201 -7.78 -13.89 -1.48
C PHE A 201 -9.08 -14.64 -1.28
N ASP A 202 -9.36 -15.64 -2.12
CA ASP A 202 -10.64 -16.37 -2.09
C ASP A 202 -10.77 -17.29 -0.86
N SER A 203 -9.65 -17.64 -0.23
CA SER A 203 -9.61 -18.49 0.96
C SER A 203 -9.54 -17.71 2.28
N LEU A 204 -9.47 -16.36 2.25
CA LEU A 204 -9.37 -15.53 3.45
C LEU A 204 -10.55 -15.67 4.41
N GLU A 205 -11.74 -15.93 3.90
CA GLU A 205 -12.96 -16.16 4.70
C GLU A 205 -12.84 -17.37 5.64
N GLY A 206 -12.06 -18.38 5.23
CA GLY A 206 -11.80 -19.57 6.04
C GLY A 206 -10.98 -19.30 7.30
N ILE A 207 -10.22 -18.20 7.34
CA ILE A 207 -9.35 -17.86 8.48
C ILE A 207 -10.13 -17.04 9.51
N LYS A 208 -10.55 -17.68 10.60
CA LYS A 208 -11.35 -17.04 11.65
C LYS A 208 -10.43 -16.43 12.73
N LEU A 209 -10.00 -15.19 12.55
CA LEU A 209 -9.27 -14.43 13.55
C LEU A 209 -10.21 -13.63 14.44
N GLY A 210 -10.01 -13.72 15.76
CA GLY A 210 -10.60 -12.78 16.70
C GLY A 210 -10.01 -11.36 16.56
N LYS A 211 -10.69 -10.35 17.12
CA LYS A 211 -10.23 -8.94 17.07
C LYS A 211 -8.82 -8.78 17.63
N ASN A 212 -8.56 -9.37 18.80
CA ASN A 212 -7.24 -9.26 19.46
C ASN A 212 -6.15 -9.96 18.66
N ASP A 213 -6.43 -11.16 18.11
CA ASP A 213 -5.46 -11.89 17.29
C ASP A 213 -5.11 -11.11 16.02
N ARG A 214 -6.11 -10.50 15.38
CA ARG A 214 -5.92 -9.63 14.20
C ARG A 214 -5.05 -8.43 14.52
N LYS A 215 -5.34 -7.75 15.64
CA LYS A 215 -4.56 -6.59 16.11
C LYS A 215 -3.11 -6.95 16.43
N ASN A 216 -2.89 -8.07 17.13
CA ASN A 216 -1.55 -8.51 17.48
C ASN A 216 -0.76 -8.92 16.22
N LEU A 217 -1.38 -9.66 15.31
CA LEU A 217 -0.73 -10.07 14.07
C LEU A 217 -0.42 -8.86 13.17
N LEU A 218 -1.31 -7.87 13.10
CA LEU A 218 -1.03 -6.61 12.39
C LEU A 218 0.17 -5.87 13.01
N LYS A 219 0.24 -5.79 14.33
CA LYS A 219 1.38 -5.18 15.03
C LYS A 219 2.69 -5.88 14.66
N ASN A 220 2.69 -7.21 14.64
CA ASN A 220 3.87 -8.01 14.30
C ASN A 220 4.25 -7.87 12.82
N LEU A 221 3.27 -7.82 11.91
CA LEU A 221 3.55 -7.55 10.50
C LEU A 221 4.14 -6.15 10.28
N VAL A 222 3.63 -5.11 10.95
CA VAL A 222 4.21 -3.76 10.87
C VAL A 222 5.63 -3.74 11.45
N LEU A 223 5.90 -4.46 12.54
CA LEU A 223 7.26 -4.64 13.08
C LEU A 223 8.16 -5.36 12.08
N TYR A 224 7.64 -6.39 11.39
CA TYR A 224 8.37 -7.11 10.35
C TYR A 224 8.83 -6.17 9.22
N TYR A 225 7.95 -5.26 8.75
CA TYR A 225 8.33 -4.22 7.80
C TYR A 225 9.41 -3.27 8.33
N GLU A 226 9.32 -2.89 9.61
CA GLU A 226 10.29 -2.01 10.26
C GLU A 226 11.68 -2.66 10.36
N LEU A 227 11.73 -3.98 10.58
CA LEU A 227 12.99 -4.73 10.65
C LEU A 227 13.65 -4.94 9.28
N HIS A 228 12.86 -5.06 8.21
CA HIS A 228 13.36 -5.42 6.87
C HIS A 228 13.50 -4.24 5.90
N LEU A 229 12.86 -3.09 6.16
CA LEU A 229 12.91 -1.94 5.27
C LEU A 229 13.61 -0.75 5.93
N GLN A 230 14.78 -0.40 5.42
CA GLN A 230 15.51 0.76 5.91
C GLN A 230 14.70 2.05 5.69
N GLY A 231 14.56 2.86 6.76
CA GLY A 231 13.83 4.12 6.70
C GLY A 231 12.31 3.99 6.69
N PHE A 232 11.77 2.78 6.86
CA PHE A 232 10.33 2.57 7.03
C PHE A 232 9.78 3.37 8.21
N LYS A 233 8.61 3.98 8.02
CA LYS A 233 7.91 4.71 9.07
C LYS A 233 6.61 4.00 9.39
N LYS A 234 6.36 3.74 10.67
CA LYS A 234 5.08 3.18 11.12
C LYS A 234 3.92 4.04 10.64
N PRO A 235 2.85 3.43 10.08
CA PRO A 235 1.67 4.17 9.64
C PRO A 235 0.96 4.80 10.85
N LYS A 236 0.63 6.09 10.75
CA LYS A 236 -0.15 6.80 11.78
C LYS A 236 -1.60 6.35 11.78
N THR A 237 -2.10 5.94 10.63
CA THR A 237 -3.48 5.47 10.42
C THR A 237 -3.78 4.13 11.08
N ILE A 238 -2.77 3.40 11.59
CA ILE A 238 -2.97 2.14 12.33
C ILE A 238 -3.86 2.33 13.58
N ALA A 239 -3.80 3.49 14.23
CA ALA A 239 -4.66 3.80 15.38
C ALA A 239 -6.14 3.84 14.97
N VAL A 240 -6.46 4.54 13.88
CA VAL A 240 -7.82 4.63 13.32
C VAL A 240 -8.31 3.25 12.87
N LEU A 241 -7.46 2.49 12.20
CA LEU A 241 -7.80 1.14 11.77
C LEU A 241 -8.17 0.24 12.95
N ASN A 242 -7.39 0.29 14.04
CA ASN A 242 -7.67 -0.47 15.25
C ASN A 242 -9.00 -0.09 15.90
N GLU A 243 -9.40 1.18 15.88
CA GLU A 243 -10.69 1.63 16.40
C GLU A 243 -11.87 1.12 15.56
N VAL A 244 -11.74 1.19 14.23
CA VAL A 244 -12.81 0.74 13.32
C VAL A 244 -13.03 -0.78 13.37
N PHE A 245 -11.96 -1.55 13.61
CA PHE A 245 -12.04 -3.02 13.74
C PHE A 245 -12.12 -3.52 15.20
N SER A 246 -12.40 -2.60 16.14
CA SER A 246 -12.59 -2.90 17.58
C SER A 246 -13.93 -3.57 17.89
#